data_9b0921cb613293742a6420566a21a124
#
_entry.id   9b0921cb613293742a6420566a21a124
#
_cell.length_a   1.000
_cell.length_b   1.000
_cell.length_c   1.000
_cell.angle_alpha   90.00
_cell.angle_beta   90.00
_cell.angle_gamma   90.00
#
_symmetry.space_group_name_H-M   'P 1'
#
loop_
_entity.id
_entity.type
_entity.pdbx_description
1 polymer ?
#
loop_
_entity_poly.entity_id
_entity_poly.type
_entity_poly.pdbx_seq_one_letter_code
_entity_poly.pdbx_strand_id
1 'polypeptide(L)'
;HTMDNCAPEMSFPLRHYRGISVLINLKMAAESPPEILSESGIDILKFKEKFCHDGNCFIMRAKDEIEHIFSELYSVPECLQRPYLKLKVQELLLFLCMVDVSKEKQRTQYTSPQVELVKEIHKRLTANLQERPTIEELSKEYLINTATLKDTFKGIYGQPIGAYMKEYRIRQAADLLRQTQVSVAEIASQVGYENQSKFASAFRDIMKIAPAEYRKQSSDE
;
A
#
# COMPACT_ATOMS: atom_id res chain seq x y z
N HIS A 1 -7.05 -12.98 23.34
CA HIS A 1 -6.91 -14.28 22.63
C HIS A 1 -7.45 -14.27 21.19
N THR A 2 -7.57 -13.13 20.55
CA THR A 2 -7.97 -13.03 19.15
C THR A 2 -6.92 -12.34 18.28
N MET A 3 -5.71 -12.13 18.80
CA MET A 3 -4.58 -11.64 18.02
C MET A 3 -3.90 -12.74 17.17
N ASP A 4 -4.16 -14.01 17.44
CA ASP A 4 -3.36 -15.10 16.88
C ASP A 4 -3.80 -15.63 15.52
N ASN A 5 -4.92 -15.17 14.95
CA ASN A 5 -5.46 -15.77 13.73
C ASN A 5 -5.74 -14.82 12.56
N CYS A 6 -5.30 -13.58 12.60
CA CYS A 6 -5.50 -12.62 11.50
C CYS A 6 -4.24 -11.81 11.21
N ALA A 7 -3.09 -12.46 11.16
CA ALA A 7 -1.93 -11.91 10.47
C ALA A 7 -1.82 -12.62 9.11
N PRO A 8 -2.50 -12.14 8.05
CA PRO A 8 -2.11 -12.57 6.72
C PRO A 8 -0.63 -12.19 6.58
N GLU A 9 0.17 -13.08 6.00
CA GLU A 9 1.54 -12.73 5.62
C GLU A 9 1.48 -11.46 4.76
N MET A 10 1.75 -10.32 5.39
CA MET A 10 1.79 -9.05 4.70
C MET A 10 3.12 -8.97 3.95
N SER A 11 3.08 -9.28 2.67
CA SER A 11 4.19 -9.02 1.77
C SER A 11 4.14 -7.56 1.33
N PHE A 12 5.24 -6.85 1.53
CA PHE A 12 5.42 -5.49 1.01
C PHE A 12 6.36 -5.53 -0.19
N PRO A 13 5.84 -5.73 -1.40
CA PRO A 13 6.66 -5.93 -2.59
C PRO A 13 7.63 -4.79 -2.88
N LEU A 14 7.27 -3.56 -2.49
CA LEU A 14 8.12 -2.38 -2.63
C LEU A 14 9.12 -2.19 -1.46
N ARG A 15 9.17 -3.15 -0.50
CA ARG A 15 10.02 -3.10 0.70
C ARG A 15 9.86 -1.84 1.55
N HIS A 16 8.86 -1.03 1.24
CA HIS A 16 8.52 0.17 1.98
C HIS A 16 7.06 0.13 2.35
N TYR A 17 6.80 0.19 3.64
CA TYR A 17 5.46 0.41 4.17
C TYR A 17 5.48 1.66 5.04
N ARG A 18 4.57 2.58 4.75
CA ARG A 18 4.31 3.72 5.61
C ARG A 18 2.83 3.69 5.99
N GLY A 19 2.55 3.49 7.26
CA GLY A 19 1.19 3.35 7.73
C GLY A 19 1.06 3.65 9.21
N ILE A 20 -0.18 3.77 9.67
CA ILE A 20 -0.53 3.99 11.06
C ILE A 20 -1.33 2.77 11.52
N SER A 21 -0.90 2.18 12.63
CA SER A 21 -1.64 1.11 13.29
C SER A 21 -2.40 1.67 14.47
N VAL A 22 -3.72 1.47 14.48
CA VAL A 22 -4.60 1.85 15.59
C VAL A 22 -5.10 0.58 16.25
N LEU A 23 -4.74 0.37 17.52
CA LEU A 23 -5.17 -0.75 18.34
C LEU A 23 -6.24 -0.27 19.31
N ILE A 24 -7.42 -0.89 19.28
CA ILE A 24 -8.54 -0.51 20.10
C ILE A 24 -8.96 -1.70 20.97
N ASN A 25 -8.93 -1.52 22.29
CA ASN A 25 -9.56 -2.47 23.20
C ASN A 25 -11.06 -2.17 23.23
N LEU A 26 -11.84 -2.97 22.50
CA LEU A 26 -13.28 -2.74 22.34
C LEU A 26 -14.04 -2.83 23.68
N LYS A 27 -13.62 -3.67 24.62
CA LYS A 27 -14.27 -3.77 25.94
C LYS A 27 -14.04 -2.50 26.75
N MET A 28 -12.80 -2.06 26.88
CA MET A 28 -12.49 -0.82 27.60
C MET A 28 -13.15 0.40 26.94
N ALA A 29 -13.17 0.45 25.62
CA ALA A 29 -13.80 1.54 24.88
C ALA A 29 -15.35 1.52 25.02
N ALA A 30 -15.96 0.36 25.27
CA ALA A 30 -17.39 0.26 25.57
C ALA A 30 -17.72 0.62 27.02
N GLU A 31 -16.84 0.29 27.97
CA GLU A 31 -17.00 0.64 29.40
C GLU A 31 -16.82 2.14 29.66
N SER A 32 -15.93 2.79 28.91
CA SER A 32 -15.65 4.22 29.02
C SER A 32 -15.47 4.86 27.64
N PRO A 33 -16.57 5.00 26.89
CA PRO A 33 -16.52 5.56 25.56
C PRO A 33 -16.14 7.05 25.60
N PRO A 34 -15.36 7.54 24.62
CA PRO A 34 -15.19 8.95 24.42
C PRO A 34 -16.55 9.67 24.29
N GLU A 35 -16.67 10.87 24.84
CA GLU A 35 -17.93 11.64 24.88
C GLU A 35 -18.58 11.73 23.49
N ILE A 36 -17.81 12.06 22.47
CA ILE A 36 -18.27 12.16 21.07
C ILE A 36 -18.89 10.85 20.54
N LEU A 37 -18.44 9.69 21.02
CA LEU A 37 -19.02 8.39 20.61
C LEU A 37 -20.28 8.06 21.45
N SER A 38 -20.34 8.49 22.69
CA SER A 38 -21.50 8.35 23.56
C SER A 38 -22.70 9.13 23.02
N GLU A 39 -22.47 10.36 22.57
CA GLU A 39 -23.50 11.23 21.97
C GLU A 39 -24.06 10.67 20.65
N SER A 40 -23.22 9.95 19.89
CA SER A 40 -23.62 9.38 18.61
C SER A 40 -24.45 8.11 18.71
N GLY A 41 -24.62 7.53 19.92
CA GLY A 41 -25.34 6.26 20.12
C GLY A 41 -24.64 5.04 19.48
N ILE A 42 -23.34 5.14 19.22
CA ILE A 42 -22.56 4.10 18.55
C ILE A 42 -22.22 2.99 19.53
N ASP A 43 -22.59 1.77 19.18
CA ASP A 43 -22.19 0.56 19.91
C ASP A 43 -20.86 0.05 19.38
N ILE A 44 -19.78 0.36 20.10
CA ILE A 44 -18.40 -0.02 19.75
C ILE A 44 -18.24 -1.55 19.68
N LEU A 45 -18.98 -2.34 20.45
CA LEU A 45 -18.88 -3.79 20.44
C LEU A 45 -19.32 -4.39 19.09
N LYS A 46 -20.24 -3.72 18.40
CA LYS A 46 -20.68 -4.12 17.05
C LYS A 46 -19.62 -3.96 15.97
N PHE A 47 -18.54 -3.22 16.23
CA PHE A 47 -17.42 -3.13 15.26
C PHE A 47 -16.83 -4.50 14.93
N LYS A 48 -16.69 -5.37 15.93
CA LYS A 48 -16.19 -6.73 15.71
C LYS A 48 -17.11 -7.52 14.77
N GLU A 49 -18.40 -7.46 15.00
CA GLU A 49 -19.39 -8.12 14.14
C GLU A 49 -19.41 -7.52 12.73
N LYS A 50 -19.31 -6.20 12.64
CA LYS A 50 -19.36 -5.47 11.38
C LYS A 50 -18.12 -5.75 10.49
N PHE A 51 -16.92 -5.77 11.06
CA PHE A 51 -15.65 -5.80 10.30
C PHE A 51 -14.89 -7.12 10.39
N CYS A 52 -15.24 -8.01 11.32
CA CYS A 52 -14.55 -9.27 11.57
C CYS A 52 -15.52 -10.45 11.53
N HIS A 53 -16.32 -10.53 10.47
CA HIS A 53 -17.26 -11.65 10.30
C HIS A 53 -16.51 -12.92 9.88
N ASP A 54 -16.85 -14.06 10.47
CA ASP A 54 -16.29 -15.39 10.16
C ASP A 54 -14.77 -15.50 10.27
N GLY A 55 -14.14 -14.72 11.14
CA GLY A 55 -12.69 -14.75 11.31
C GLY A 55 -11.89 -14.09 10.18
N ASN A 56 -12.57 -13.49 9.20
CA ASN A 56 -11.94 -12.77 8.10
C ASN A 56 -11.76 -11.29 8.46
N CYS A 57 -10.62 -10.74 8.06
CA CYS A 57 -10.36 -9.30 8.16
C CYS A 57 -11.08 -8.54 7.04
N PHE A 58 -11.70 -7.42 7.40
CA PHE A 58 -12.21 -6.48 6.42
C PHE A 58 -11.07 -5.62 5.87
N ILE A 59 -10.93 -5.60 4.55
CA ILE A 59 -9.95 -4.78 3.84
C ILE A 59 -10.71 -3.82 2.94
N MET A 60 -10.43 -2.55 3.08
CA MET A 60 -11.01 -1.48 2.28
C MET A 60 -9.89 -0.66 1.64
N ARG A 61 -10.09 -0.24 0.39
CA ARG A 61 -9.19 0.74 -0.21
C ARG A 61 -9.32 2.08 0.49
N ALA A 62 -8.18 2.76 0.63
CA ALA A 62 -8.20 4.15 1.03
C ALA A 62 -9.05 4.93 0.01
N LYS A 63 -9.99 5.70 0.53
CA LYS A 63 -10.78 6.69 -0.20
C LYS A 63 -10.26 8.07 0.21
N ASP A 64 -10.55 9.06 -0.59
CA ASP A 64 -10.16 10.45 -0.31
C ASP A 64 -10.60 10.88 1.10
N GLU A 65 -11.78 10.36 1.56
CA GLU A 65 -12.29 10.62 2.90
C GLU A 65 -11.43 10.03 4.03
N ILE A 66 -10.65 8.97 3.77
CA ILE A 66 -9.72 8.39 4.76
C ILE A 66 -8.32 8.98 4.61
N GLU A 67 -7.88 9.26 3.39
CA GLU A 67 -6.54 9.78 3.15
C GLU A 67 -6.30 11.08 3.92
N HIS A 68 -7.29 11.97 3.98
CA HIS A 68 -7.15 13.22 4.71
C HIS A 68 -7.05 13.01 6.24
N ILE A 69 -7.71 11.97 6.81
CA ILE A 69 -7.64 11.68 8.25
C ILE A 69 -6.20 11.46 8.70
N PHE A 70 -5.40 10.79 7.86
CA PHE A 70 -4.06 10.36 8.23
C PHE A 70 -2.93 11.19 7.61
N SER A 71 -3.16 11.85 6.47
CA SER A 71 -2.12 12.62 5.78
C SER A 71 -1.54 13.74 6.64
N GLU A 72 -2.37 14.39 7.43
CA GLU A 72 -1.99 15.50 8.30
C GLU A 72 -1.11 15.06 9.50
N LEU A 73 -1.24 13.80 9.96
CA LEU A 73 -0.49 13.30 11.11
C LEU A 73 1.02 13.33 10.93
N TYR A 74 1.49 13.30 9.66
CA TYR A 74 2.91 13.32 9.36
C TYR A 74 3.55 14.70 9.44
N SER A 75 2.73 15.76 9.50
CA SER A 75 3.19 17.16 9.54
C SER A 75 2.94 17.85 10.88
N VAL A 76 2.31 17.15 11.84
CA VAL A 76 1.98 17.72 13.16
C VAL A 76 3.22 17.84 14.03
N PRO A 77 3.49 19.00 14.65
CA PRO A 77 4.56 19.17 15.64
C PRO A 77 4.45 18.17 16.79
N GLU A 78 5.59 17.72 17.31
CA GLU A 78 5.66 16.65 18.32
C GLU A 78 4.80 16.96 19.58
N CYS A 79 4.78 18.20 20.03
CA CYS A 79 3.98 18.63 21.19
C CYS A 79 2.46 18.49 20.98
N LEU A 80 1.99 18.48 19.73
CA LEU A 80 0.58 18.34 19.36
C LEU A 80 0.19 16.95 18.87
N GLN A 81 1.14 16.05 18.66
CA GLN A 81 0.88 14.72 18.11
C GLN A 81 -0.14 13.92 18.93
N ARG A 82 -0.01 13.89 20.25
CA ARG A 82 -0.91 13.14 21.14
C ARG A 82 -2.37 13.60 21.05
N PRO A 83 -2.68 14.91 21.25
CA PRO A 83 -4.06 15.39 21.13
C PRO A 83 -4.59 15.22 19.70
N TYR A 84 -3.76 15.44 18.69
CA TYR A 84 -4.15 15.27 17.28
C TYR A 84 -4.49 13.81 16.96
N LEU A 85 -3.68 12.85 17.40
CA LEU A 85 -3.96 11.41 17.27
C LEU A 85 -5.29 11.02 17.93
N LYS A 86 -5.61 11.55 19.09
CA LYS A 86 -6.90 11.29 19.76
C LYS A 86 -8.08 11.74 18.90
N LEU A 87 -8.02 12.96 18.34
CA LEU A 87 -9.05 13.47 17.44
C LEU A 87 -9.19 12.60 16.17
N LYS A 88 -8.06 12.27 15.55
CA LYS A 88 -8.07 11.46 14.32
C LYS A 88 -8.56 10.03 14.54
N VAL A 89 -8.30 9.44 15.69
CA VAL A 89 -8.87 8.12 16.05
C VAL A 89 -10.39 8.23 16.25
N GLN A 90 -10.89 9.28 16.85
CA GLN A 90 -12.33 9.50 17.01
C GLN A 90 -13.00 9.71 15.64
N GLU A 91 -12.40 10.54 14.77
CA GLU A 91 -12.86 10.75 13.40
C GLU A 91 -12.89 9.43 12.60
N LEU A 92 -11.83 8.61 12.72
CA LEU A 92 -11.80 7.28 12.12
C LEU A 92 -12.94 6.39 12.60
N LEU A 93 -13.22 6.37 13.89
CA LEU A 93 -14.30 5.56 14.47
C LEU A 93 -15.67 5.99 13.93
N LEU A 94 -15.92 7.31 13.87
CA LEU A 94 -17.15 7.84 13.27
C LEU A 94 -17.25 7.47 11.79
N PHE A 95 -16.17 7.60 11.03
CA PHE A 95 -16.12 7.19 9.63
C PHE A 95 -16.44 5.69 9.47
N LEU A 96 -15.82 4.82 10.29
CA LEU A 96 -16.07 3.38 10.24
C LEU A 96 -17.53 3.03 10.56
N CYS A 97 -18.22 3.83 11.36
CA CYS A 97 -19.66 3.65 11.59
C CYS A 97 -20.48 3.84 10.32
N MET A 98 -20.11 4.80 9.48
CA MET A 98 -20.81 5.11 8.23
C MET A 98 -20.47 4.13 7.10
N VAL A 99 -19.38 3.37 7.19
CA VAL A 99 -18.97 2.41 6.16
C VAL A 99 -20.03 1.31 6.00
N ASP A 100 -20.52 1.15 4.78
CA ASP A 100 -21.39 0.02 4.40
C ASP A 100 -20.52 -1.14 3.91
N VAL A 101 -20.25 -2.08 4.81
CA VAL A 101 -19.37 -3.25 4.54
C VAL A 101 -19.90 -4.09 3.38
N SER A 102 -21.22 -4.15 3.17
CA SER A 102 -21.81 -4.94 2.07
C SER A 102 -21.48 -4.33 0.71
N LYS A 103 -21.56 -3.01 0.58
CA LYS A 103 -21.19 -2.30 -0.65
C LYS A 103 -19.70 -2.34 -0.92
N GLU A 104 -18.87 -2.26 0.12
CA GLU A 104 -17.41 -2.34 -0.03
C GLU A 104 -16.98 -3.77 -0.41
N LYS A 105 -17.58 -4.81 0.16
CA LYS A 105 -17.34 -6.20 -0.26
C LYS A 105 -17.67 -6.42 -1.73
N GLN A 106 -18.76 -5.85 -2.24
CA GLN A 106 -19.10 -5.96 -3.67
C GLN A 106 -18.08 -5.26 -4.59
N ARG A 107 -17.46 -4.16 -4.13
CA ARG A 107 -16.47 -3.42 -4.90
C ARG A 107 -15.09 -4.04 -4.89
N THR A 108 -14.77 -4.85 -3.90
CA THR A 108 -13.44 -5.45 -3.68
C THR A 108 -13.40 -6.95 -3.95
N GLN A 109 -14.49 -7.58 -4.40
CA GLN A 109 -14.50 -9.01 -4.69
C GLN A 109 -13.78 -9.32 -6.01
N TYR A 110 -12.46 -9.44 -5.92
CA TYR A 110 -11.73 -10.27 -6.86
C TYR A 110 -11.87 -11.72 -6.42
N THR A 111 -12.16 -12.62 -7.36
CA THR A 111 -12.20 -14.05 -7.04
C THR A 111 -10.82 -14.54 -6.64
N SER A 112 -10.74 -15.53 -5.75
CA SER A 112 -9.44 -16.10 -5.36
C SER A 112 -8.55 -16.48 -6.56
N PRO A 113 -9.07 -17.08 -7.65
CA PRO A 113 -8.29 -17.32 -8.87
C PRO A 113 -7.72 -16.03 -9.51
N GLN A 114 -8.49 -14.95 -9.56
CA GLN A 114 -8.00 -13.67 -10.10
C GLN A 114 -6.88 -13.08 -9.25
N VAL A 115 -6.98 -13.19 -7.93
CA VAL A 115 -5.95 -12.73 -7.00
C VAL A 115 -4.65 -13.52 -7.19
N GLU A 116 -4.73 -14.84 -7.22
CA GLU A 116 -3.55 -15.70 -7.45
C GLU A 116 -2.92 -15.46 -8.81
N LEU A 117 -3.73 -15.35 -9.85
CA LEU A 117 -3.25 -15.04 -11.20
C LEU A 117 -2.46 -13.71 -11.25
N VAL A 118 -2.99 -12.67 -10.61
CA VAL A 118 -2.31 -11.37 -10.57
C VAL A 118 -1.04 -11.41 -9.71
N LYS A 119 -0.97 -12.24 -8.67
CA LYS A 119 0.27 -12.50 -7.93
C LYS A 119 1.32 -13.21 -8.79
N GLU A 120 0.92 -14.17 -9.62
CA GLU A 120 1.83 -14.82 -10.58
C GLU A 120 2.36 -13.84 -11.61
N ILE A 121 1.49 -12.99 -12.17
CA ILE A 121 1.89 -11.91 -13.09
C ILE A 121 2.88 -10.97 -12.42
N HIS A 122 2.63 -10.57 -11.18
CA HIS A 122 3.56 -9.75 -10.42
C HIS A 122 4.92 -10.44 -10.25
N LYS A 123 4.94 -11.73 -9.87
CA LYS A 123 6.16 -12.52 -9.76
C LYS A 123 6.92 -12.58 -11.09
N ARG A 124 6.22 -12.78 -12.21
CA ARG A 124 6.78 -12.75 -13.56
C ARG A 124 7.42 -11.40 -13.90
N LEU A 125 6.73 -10.29 -13.60
CA LEU A 125 7.19 -8.92 -13.85
C LEU A 125 8.41 -8.52 -13.02
N THR A 126 8.54 -9.05 -11.82
CA THR A 126 9.63 -8.72 -10.88
C THR A 126 10.82 -9.66 -10.98
N ALA A 127 10.66 -10.83 -11.59
CA ALA A 127 11.74 -11.80 -11.79
C ALA A 127 12.81 -11.32 -12.78
N ASN A 128 12.41 -10.63 -13.85
CA ASN A 128 13.33 -10.05 -14.83
C ASN A 128 12.91 -8.61 -15.18
N LEU A 129 13.61 -7.65 -14.60
CA LEU A 129 13.29 -6.22 -14.78
C LEU A 129 13.67 -5.68 -16.15
N GLN A 130 14.53 -6.38 -16.90
CA GLN A 130 14.90 -5.97 -18.25
C GLN A 130 13.76 -6.21 -19.23
N GLU A 131 12.93 -7.23 -18.99
CA GLU A 131 11.75 -7.46 -19.79
C GLU A 131 10.64 -6.45 -19.47
N ARG A 132 9.94 -6.01 -20.51
CA ARG A 132 8.85 -5.05 -20.42
C ARG A 132 7.62 -5.54 -21.17
N PRO A 133 7.02 -6.66 -20.75
CA PRO A 133 5.84 -7.15 -21.40
C PRO A 133 4.73 -6.11 -21.36
N THR A 134 4.03 -5.97 -22.47
CA THR A 134 2.84 -5.13 -22.58
C THR A 134 1.68 -5.76 -21.84
N ILE A 135 0.66 -4.98 -21.55
CA ILE A 135 -0.56 -5.50 -20.91
C ILE A 135 -1.26 -6.52 -21.82
N GLU A 136 -1.19 -6.30 -23.12
CA GLU A 136 -1.73 -7.18 -24.16
C GLU A 136 -1.00 -8.54 -24.20
N GLU A 137 0.32 -8.54 -24.05
CA GLU A 137 1.13 -9.77 -23.97
C GLU A 137 0.80 -10.54 -22.69
N LEU A 138 0.77 -9.86 -21.53
CA LEU A 138 0.37 -10.47 -20.26
C LEU A 138 -1.06 -11.02 -20.32
N SER A 139 -1.98 -10.28 -20.92
CA SER A 139 -3.37 -10.70 -21.11
C SER A 139 -3.48 -11.99 -21.91
N LYS A 140 -2.68 -12.13 -22.99
CA LYS A 140 -2.62 -13.34 -23.82
C LYS A 140 -1.92 -14.50 -23.10
N GLU A 141 -0.78 -14.23 -22.45
CA GLU A 141 0.01 -15.23 -21.74
C GLU A 141 -0.80 -15.88 -20.61
N TYR A 142 -1.56 -15.08 -19.87
CA TYR A 142 -2.32 -15.52 -18.70
C TYR A 142 -3.83 -15.72 -18.96
N LEU A 143 -4.26 -15.64 -20.21
CA LEU A 143 -5.67 -15.82 -20.61
C LEU A 143 -6.67 -14.98 -19.79
N ILE A 144 -6.29 -13.75 -19.46
CA ILE A 144 -7.11 -12.79 -18.71
C ILE A 144 -7.43 -11.57 -19.56
N ASN A 145 -8.66 -11.06 -19.47
CA ASN A 145 -9.01 -9.82 -20.13
C ASN A 145 -8.19 -8.64 -19.62
N THR A 146 -7.75 -7.75 -20.52
CA THR A 146 -6.91 -6.59 -20.19
C THR A 146 -7.54 -5.64 -19.17
N ALA A 147 -8.85 -5.44 -19.23
CA ALA A 147 -9.58 -4.60 -18.26
C ALA A 147 -9.57 -5.26 -16.88
N THR A 148 -9.89 -6.56 -16.81
CA THR A 148 -9.85 -7.34 -15.56
C THR A 148 -8.44 -7.35 -14.97
N LEU A 149 -7.40 -7.55 -15.80
CA LEU A 149 -6.01 -7.51 -15.35
C LEU A 149 -5.66 -6.15 -14.72
N LYS A 150 -5.96 -5.04 -15.42
CA LYS A 150 -5.69 -3.68 -14.93
C LYS A 150 -6.40 -3.40 -13.61
N ASP A 151 -7.67 -3.74 -13.52
CA ASP A 151 -8.50 -3.48 -12.33
C ASP A 151 -8.06 -4.34 -11.15
N THR A 152 -7.86 -5.65 -11.37
CA THR A 152 -7.43 -6.56 -10.32
C THR A 152 -6.04 -6.19 -9.82
N PHE A 153 -5.10 -5.90 -10.73
CA PHE A 153 -3.75 -5.50 -10.34
C PHE A 153 -3.76 -4.19 -9.52
N LYS A 154 -4.47 -3.16 -10.02
CA LYS A 154 -4.64 -1.91 -9.28
C LYS A 154 -5.34 -2.16 -7.94
N GLY A 155 -6.27 -3.13 -7.91
CA GLY A 155 -6.96 -3.55 -6.71
C GLY A 155 -6.05 -4.11 -5.62
N ILE A 156 -5.11 -4.94 -6.02
CA ILE A 156 -4.21 -5.64 -5.10
C ILE A 156 -3.02 -4.76 -4.72
N TYR A 157 -2.40 -4.09 -5.71
CA TYR A 157 -1.15 -3.34 -5.53
C TYR A 157 -1.32 -1.83 -5.39
N GLY A 158 -2.56 -1.32 -5.39
CA GLY A 158 -2.88 0.10 -5.14
C GLY A 158 -2.70 1.03 -6.33
N GLN A 159 -1.93 0.63 -7.35
CA GLN A 159 -1.63 1.49 -8.51
C GLN A 159 -1.60 0.68 -9.82
N PRO A 160 -1.73 1.38 -10.98
CA PRO A 160 -1.64 0.72 -12.29
C PRO A 160 -0.30 0.00 -12.50
N ILE A 161 -0.29 -1.11 -13.25
CA ILE A 161 0.90 -1.94 -13.50
C ILE A 161 2.12 -1.10 -13.93
N GLY A 162 1.94 -0.17 -14.87
CA GLY A 162 3.04 0.65 -15.37
C GLY A 162 3.65 1.58 -14.30
N ALA A 163 2.81 2.22 -13.49
CA ALA A 163 3.26 3.09 -12.39
C ALA A 163 3.96 2.25 -11.30
N TYR A 164 3.37 1.12 -10.93
CA TYR A 164 3.93 0.17 -9.98
C TYR A 164 5.32 -0.31 -10.43
N MET A 165 5.45 -0.78 -11.66
CA MET A 165 6.72 -1.29 -12.19
C MET A 165 7.77 -0.18 -12.37
N LYS A 166 7.36 1.08 -12.69
CA LYS A 166 8.27 2.24 -12.67
C LYS A 166 8.86 2.41 -11.28
N GLU A 167 8.03 2.46 -10.27
CA GLU A 167 8.47 2.62 -8.87
C GLU A 167 9.33 1.44 -8.41
N TYR A 168 8.91 0.22 -8.67
CA TYR A 168 9.64 -0.99 -8.30
C TYR A 168 11.08 -1.00 -8.88
N ARG A 169 11.24 -0.70 -10.19
CA ARG A 169 12.54 -0.62 -10.83
C ARG A 169 13.44 0.44 -10.21
N ILE A 170 12.91 1.61 -9.90
CA ILE A 170 13.69 2.68 -9.29
C ILE A 170 14.13 2.32 -7.87
N ARG A 171 13.28 1.66 -7.09
CA ARG A 171 13.66 1.20 -5.75
C ARG A 171 14.73 0.11 -5.79
N GLN A 172 14.64 -0.84 -6.72
CA GLN A 172 15.70 -1.83 -6.93
C GLN A 172 17.02 -1.15 -7.36
N ALA A 173 16.96 -0.14 -8.23
CA ALA A 173 18.14 0.64 -8.58
C ALA A 173 18.75 1.38 -7.38
N ALA A 174 17.92 1.93 -6.50
CA ALA A 174 18.37 2.59 -5.27
C ALA A 174 19.10 1.60 -4.34
N ASP A 175 18.59 0.39 -4.21
CA ASP A 175 19.25 -0.67 -3.44
C ASP A 175 20.61 -1.05 -4.06
N LEU A 176 20.68 -1.21 -5.38
CA LEU A 176 21.94 -1.49 -6.09
C LEU A 176 22.95 -0.34 -5.96
N LEU A 177 22.49 0.91 -6.02
CA LEU A 177 23.35 2.09 -5.83
C LEU A 177 23.99 2.14 -4.44
N ARG A 178 23.29 1.67 -3.41
CA ARG A 178 23.80 1.60 -2.03
C ARG A 178 24.75 0.42 -1.81
N GLN A 179 24.43 -0.73 -2.40
CA GLN A 179 25.08 -2.00 -2.08
C GLN A 179 26.28 -2.30 -2.99
N THR A 180 26.42 -1.61 -4.13
CA THR A 180 27.42 -1.94 -5.14
C THR A 180 28.12 -0.71 -5.69
N GLN A 181 29.30 -0.94 -6.27
CA GLN A 181 30.06 0.07 -7.02
C GLN A 181 29.81 0.01 -8.54
N VAL A 182 28.83 -0.75 -8.97
CA VAL A 182 28.39 -0.87 -10.37
C VAL A 182 28.02 0.50 -10.93
N SER A 183 28.38 0.81 -12.16
CA SER A 183 28.11 2.13 -12.76
C SER A 183 26.61 2.44 -12.82
N VAL A 184 26.27 3.74 -12.75
CA VAL A 184 24.88 4.19 -12.85
C VAL A 184 24.23 3.74 -14.18
N ALA A 185 25.01 3.73 -15.26
CA ALA A 185 24.55 3.28 -16.57
C ALA A 185 24.22 1.78 -16.59
N GLU A 186 25.06 0.98 -15.96
CA GLU A 186 24.88 -0.47 -15.86
C GLU A 186 23.69 -0.82 -14.95
N ILE A 187 23.53 -0.14 -13.81
CA ILE A 187 22.35 -0.28 -12.95
C ILE A 187 21.06 0.09 -13.71
N ALA A 188 21.09 1.19 -14.48
CA ALA A 188 19.95 1.55 -15.33
C ALA A 188 19.56 0.42 -16.28
N SER A 189 20.55 -0.20 -16.94
CA SER A 189 20.33 -1.35 -17.82
C SER A 189 19.77 -2.56 -17.07
N GLN A 190 20.34 -2.91 -15.91
CA GLN A 190 19.88 -4.04 -15.08
C GLN A 190 18.41 -3.91 -14.65
N VAL A 191 17.96 -2.68 -14.38
CA VAL A 191 16.54 -2.43 -14.02
C VAL A 191 15.67 -2.10 -15.24
N GLY A 192 16.15 -2.38 -16.46
CA GLY A 192 15.37 -2.32 -17.68
C GLY A 192 15.24 -0.92 -18.29
N TYR A 193 16.18 0.00 -18.06
CA TYR A 193 16.24 1.28 -18.76
C TYR A 193 17.33 1.27 -19.82
N GLU A 194 16.95 1.32 -21.09
CA GLU A 194 17.88 1.45 -22.22
C GLU A 194 18.51 2.84 -22.31
N ASN A 195 17.82 3.87 -21.79
CA ASN A 195 18.25 5.25 -21.85
C ASN A 195 18.54 5.80 -20.46
N GLN A 196 19.80 6.14 -20.21
CA GLN A 196 20.26 6.67 -18.91
C GLN A 196 19.59 7.99 -18.52
N SER A 197 19.25 8.86 -19.48
CA SER A 197 18.57 10.13 -19.18
C SER A 197 17.13 9.88 -18.70
N LYS A 198 16.42 8.93 -19.34
CA LYS A 198 15.08 8.51 -18.89
C LYS A 198 15.13 7.86 -17.50
N PHE A 199 16.16 7.05 -17.24
CA PHE A 199 16.42 6.49 -15.91
C PHE A 199 16.64 7.59 -14.87
N ALA A 200 17.57 8.53 -15.13
CA ALA A 200 17.88 9.60 -14.19
C ALA A 200 16.66 10.49 -13.89
N SER A 201 15.84 10.77 -14.90
CA SER A 201 14.58 11.51 -14.71
C SER A 201 13.60 10.72 -13.84
N ALA A 202 13.36 9.43 -14.14
CA ALA A 202 12.46 8.58 -13.37
C ALA A 202 12.95 8.39 -11.91
N PHE A 203 14.27 8.27 -11.73
CA PHE A 203 14.88 8.15 -10.41
C PHE A 203 14.67 9.43 -9.58
N ARG A 204 14.92 10.59 -10.17
CA ARG A 204 14.69 11.88 -9.52
C ARG A 204 13.22 12.13 -9.20
N ASP A 205 12.30 11.73 -10.07
CA ASP A 205 10.85 11.83 -9.83
C ASP A 205 10.44 11.10 -8.55
N ILE A 206 11.01 9.89 -8.31
CA ILE A 206 10.62 9.02 -7.21
C ILE A 206 11.46 9.26 -5.96
N MET A 207 12.79 9.31 -6.10
CA MET A 207 13.73 9.44 -4.99
C MET A 207 14.04 10.88 -4.59
N LYS A 208 13.58 11.87 -5.38
CA LYS A 208 13.77 13.32 -5.20
C LYS A 208 15.20 13.85 -5.33
N ILE A 209 16.16 12.97 -5.60
CA ILE A 209 17.57 13.31 -5.85
C ILE A 209 18.11 12.53 -7.06
N ALA A 210 19.24 12.94 -7.60
CA ALA A 210 19.86 12.26 -8.74
C ALA A 210 20.54 10.94 -8.30
N PRO A 211 20.64 9.92 -9.20
CA PRO A 211 21.24 8.61 -8.85
C PRO A 211 22.67 8.71 -8.31
N ALA A 212 23.52 9.57 -8.91
CA ALA A 212 24.90 9.76 -8.47
C ALA A 212 25.00 10.44 -7.09
N GLU A 213 24.11 11.36 -6.82
CA GLU A 213 24.00 12.03 -5.52
C GLU A 213 23.47 11.08 -4.44
N TYR A 214 22.46 10.27 -4.78
CA TYR A 214 21.95 9.22 -3.89
C TYR A 214 23.04 8.25 -3.46
N ARG A 215 23.92 7.81 -4.37
CA ARG A 215 25.05 6.95 -4.05
C ARG A 215 26.02 7.61 -3.06
N LYS A 216 26.37 8.90 -3.27
CA LYS A 216 27.30 9.61 -2.38
C LYS A 216 26.75 9.68 -0.95
N GLN A 217 25.49 10.08 -0.79
CA GLN A 217 24.86 10.16 0.53
C GLN A 217 24.80 8.81 1.26
N SER A 218 24.63 7.71 0.51
CA SER A 218 24.59 6.36 1.08
C SER A 218 25.98 5.78 1.39
N SER A 219 27.08 6.41 0.93
CA SER A 219 28.45 5.98 1.21
C SER A 219 29.03 6.68 2.44
N ASP A 220 28.39 7.74 2.90
CA ASP A 220 28.79 8.56 4.05
C ASP A 220 28.06 8.17 5.35
N GLU A 221 27.10 7.21 5.28
CA GLU A 221 26.42 6.58 6.43
C GLU A 221 27.07 5.21 6.75
#